data_f9e0f3109cfcb8ce9187f6b14dccfbad
#
_entry.id   f9e0f3109cfcb8ce9187f6b14dccfbad
#
_cell.length_a   1.000
_cell.length_b   1.000
_cell.length_c   1.000
_cell.angle_alpha   90.00
_cell.angle_beta   90.00
_cell.angle_gamma   90.00
#
_symmetry.space_group_name_H-M   'P 1'
#
loop_
_entity.id
_entity.type
_entity.pdbx_description
1 polymer ?
#
loop_
_entity_poly.entity_id
_entity_poly.type
_entity_poly.pdbx_seq_one_letter_code
_entity_poly.pdbx_strand_id
1 'polypeptide(L)'
;MMSQYSKQKLSVSSKLTQVSANRCFDGEQHYYRHESSATNTPMTFSIYLPDEALAGQRCPAILYLSGLTCNADNVTHKAHFQQKCSELGVIFIAPDTSPRSSDDIDVADDERYFVGQGASYYVDAVEAPWSEHFNMQSYIIDEFYDLVRQEFPVNSIGITGHSMGGHGALLLGFKYPSKFVSVSALSPVCAASESDWGQAAYTQYFGDDKSLWQQADAAKVIAKAGQQYASLLVDQGAADNFLSEGQLQTEKLQQACKDAQQPLTLRYQAGHDHSYYFIQTVIEDHIWHHYRQAQLS
;
A
#
# COMPACT_ATOMS: atom_id res chain seq x y z
N MET A 1 -22.63 -34.04 -2.12
CA MET A 1 -22.19 -34.26 -0.73
C MET A 1 -21.69 -32.91 -0.22
N MET A 2 -22.49 -32.19 0.58
CA MET A 2 -22.05 -30.94 1.20
C MET A 2 -21.11 -31.29 2.33
N SER A 3 -19.84 -30.93 2.18
CA SER A 3 -18.83 -31.06 3.22
C SER A 3 -19.21 -30.13 4.37
N GLN A 4 -19.51 -30.70 5.54
CA GLN A 4 -19.61 -29.98 6.78
C GLN A 4 -18.20 -29.57 7.22
N TYR A 5 -17.69 -28.48 6.69
CA TYR A 5 -16.56 -27.82 7.34
C TYR A 5 -17.06 -27.17 8.62
N SER A 6 -16.68 -27.74 9.75
CA SER A 6 -16.77 -27.12 11.06
C SER A 6 -15.99 -25.81 10.98
N LYS A 7 -16.70 -24.67 10.87
CA LYS A 7 -16.11 -23.34 10.84
C LYS A 7 -15.47 -23.06 12.19
N GLN A 8 -14.19 -23.35 12.31
CA GLN A 8 -13.39 -22.76 13.36
C GLN A 8 -13.28 -21.28 12.98
N LYS A 9 -14.03 -20.42 13.67
CA LYS A 9 -14.06 -18.99 13.39
C LYS A 9 -12.68 -18.44 13.71
N LEU A 10 -12.05 -17.74 12.76
CA LEU A 10 -10.80 -17.02 13.00
C LEU A 10 -11.01 -16.13 14.24
N SER A 11 -10.20 -16.31 15.27
CA SER A 11 -10.29 -15.53 16.51
C SER A 11 -9.19 -14.49 16.47
N VAL A 12 -9.56 -13.23 16.31
CA VAL A 12 -8.66 -12.10 16.48
C VAL A 12 -8.64 -11.62 17.93
N SER A 13 -7.55 -10.99 18.35
CA SER A 13 -7.42 -10.47 19.72
C SER A 13 -8.34 -9.27 19.97
N SER A 14 -8.45 -8.88 21.23
CA SER A 14 -9.22 -7.69 21.64
C SER A 14 -8.62 -6.35 21.15
N LYS A 15 -7.44 -6.38 20.53
CA LYS A 15 -6.84 -5.20 19.89
C LYS A 15 -7.58 -4.78 18.62
N LEU A 16 -8.31 -5.71 17.99
CA LEU A 16 -9.07 -5.47 16.77
C LEU A 16 -10.56 -5.46 17.04
N THR A 17 -11.24 -4.43 16.57
CA THR A 17 -12.70 -4.37 16.51
C THR A 17 -13.14 -4.70 15.09
N GLN A 18 -13.84 -5.82 14.92
CA GLN A 18 -14.42 -6.17 13.62
C GLN A 18 -15.62 -5.26 13.33
N VAL A 19 -15.53 -4.51 12.23
CA VAL A 19 -16.58 -3.60 11.76
C VAL A 19 -17.60 -4.35 10.91
N SER A 20 -17.11 -5.18 9.97
CA SER A 20 -17.97 -6.01 9.12
C SER A 20 -17.23 -7.24 8.61
N ALA A 21 -18.02 -8.24 8.17
CA ALA A 21 -17.55 -9.42 7.46
C ALA A 21 -18.62 -9.86 6.46
N ASN A 22 -18.22 -10.05 5.21
CA ASN A 22 -19.12 -10.41 4.12
C ASN A 22 -18.52 -11.54 3.30
N ARG A 23 -19.30 -12.59 3.04
CA ARG A 23 -18.90 -13.67 2.13
C ARG A 23 -18.68 -13.12 0.72
N CYS A 24 -17.55 -13.44 0.11
CA CYS A 24 -17.18 -12.99 -1.22
C CYS A 24 -16.31 -14.05 -1.89
N PHE A 25 -16.81 -14.69 -2.98
CA PHE A 25 -16.19 -15.88 -3.59
C PHE A 25 -15.95 -16.99 -2.55
N ASP A 26 -14.81 -17.70 -2.63
CA ASP A 26 -14.40 -18.67 -1.62
C ASP A 26 -13.51 -18.01 -0.57
N GLY A 27 -14.07 -17.02 0.13
CA GLY A 27 -13.43 -16.22 1.16
C GLY A 27 -14.38 -15.21 1.80
N GLU A 28 -13.88 -14.36 2.63
CA GLU A 28 -14.63 -13.29 3.29
C GLU A 28 -13.88 -11.96 3.20
N GLN A 29 -14.59 -10.87 2.89
CA GLN A 29 -14.11 -9.50 2.99
C GLN A 29 -14.45 -8.94 4.36
N HIS A 30 -13.45 -8.59 5.13
CA HIS A 30 -13.59 -8.03 6.47
C HIS A 30 -13.12 -6.58 6.51
N TYR A 31 -13.65 -5.84 7.50
CA TYR A 31 -13.13 -4.55 7.94
C TYR A 31 -12.85 -4.61 9.44
N TYR A 32 -11.73 -4.05 9.82
CA TYR A 32 -11.31 -3.93 11.21
C TYR A 32 -10.91 -2.50 11.54
N ARG A 33 -11.09 -2.14 12.82
CA ARG A 33 -10.58 -0.91 13.42
C ARG A 33 -9.70 -1.27 14.61
N HIS A 34 -8.64 -0.50 14.80
CA HIS A 34 -7.77 -0.60 15.97
C HIS A 34 -7.26 0.78 16.37
N GLU A 35 -6.85 0.94 17.63
CA GLU A 35 -6.18 2.14 18.09
C GLU A 35 -4.70 2.06 17.72
N SER A 36 -4.21 3.05 16.98
CA SER A 36 -2.82 3.11 16.55
C SER A 36 -2.01 3.97 17.52
N SER A 37 -0.90 3.41 17.99
CA SER A 37 0.08 4.14 18.80
C SER A 37 1.01 5.01 17.94
N ALA A 38 1.20 4.66 16.67
CA ALA A 38 2.04 5.42 15.75
C ALA A 38 1.36 6.71 15.30
N THR A 39 0.06 6.65 14.98
CA THR A 39 -0.70 7.83 14.52
C THR A 39 -1.46 8.53 15.62
N ASN A 40 -1.56 7.95 16.83
CA ASN A 40 -2.41 8.43 17.94
C ASN A 40 -3.88 8.62 17.53
N THR A 41 -4.37 7.81 16.59
CA THR A 41 -5.74 7.83 16.09
C THR A 41 -6.27 6.42 15.89
N PRO A 42 -7.59 6.22 15.88
CA PRO A 42 -8.16 4.98 15.38
C PRO A 42 -7.85 4.81 13.89
N MET A 43 -7.32 3.66 13.52
CA MET A 43 -7.05 3.31 12.14
C MET A 43 -7.95 2.17 11.67
N THR A 44 -8.40 2.24 10.43
CA THR A 44 -9.24 1.23 9.79
C THR A 44 -8.49 0.56 8.66
N PHE A 45 -8.72 -0.73 8.47
CA PHE A 45 -8.22 -1.46 7.31
C PHE A 45 -9.25 -2.47 6.82
N SER A 46 -9.17 -2.80 5.54
CA SER A 46 -9.88 -3.92 4.94
C SER A 46 -8.94 -5.11 4.76
N ILE A 47 -9.49 -6.32 4.85
CA ILE A 47 -8.77 -7.55 4.59
C ILE A 47 -9.68 -8.58 3.93
N TYR A 48 -9.21 -9.15 2.82
CA TYR A 48 -9.81 -10.34 2.21
C TYR A 48 -9.10 -11.58 2.71
N LEU A 49 -9.86 -12.53 3.23
CA LEU A 49 -9.37 -13.80 3.74
C LEU A 49 -9.94 -14.93 2.89
N PRO A 50 -9.13 -15.64 2.09
CA PRO A 50 -9.56 -16.84 1.37
C PRO A 50 -9.92 -17.97 2.36
N ASP A 51 -10.68 -18.96 1.92
CA ASP A 51 -11.16 -20.06 2.78
C ASP A 51 -10.01 -20.82 3.46
N GLU A 52 -8.85 -20.92 2.83
CA GLU A 52 -7.64 -21.49 3.43
C GLU A 52 -7.20 -20.70 4.68
N ALA A 53 -7.18 -19.38 4.57
CA ALA A 53 -6.85 -18.51 5.71
C ALA A 53 -7.92 -18.58 6.80
N LEU A 54 -9.20 -18.61 6.43
CA LEU A 54 -10.31 -18.80 7.38
C LEU A 54 -10.24 -20.16 8.08
N ALA A 55 -9.69 -21.18 7.44
CA ALA A 55 -9.41 -22.50 8.00
C ALA A 55 -8.11 -22.55 8.84
N GLY A 56 -7.40 -21.44 8.99
CA GLY A 56 -6.17 -21.31 9.78
C GLY A 56 -4.89 -21.71 9.04
N GLN A 57 -4.95 -21.96 7.72
CA GLN A 57 -3.76 -22.20 6.92
C GLN A 57 -3.01 -20.89 6.69
N ARG A 58 -1.67 -20.95 6.77
CA ARG A 58 -0.84 -19.77 6.52
C ARG A 58 -0.75 -19.50 5.02
N CYS A 59 -1.16 -18.30 4.62
CA CYS A 59 -1.23 -17.85 3.24
C CYS A 59 -0.27 -16.69 2.97
N PRO A 60 0.19 -16.51 1.73
CA PRO A 60 0.86 -15.28 1.33
C PRO A 60 -0.11 -14.11 1.38
N ALA A 61 0.39 -12.94 1.72
CA ALA A 61 -0.40 -11.71 1.79
C ALA A 61 0.15 -10.62 0.88
N ILE A 62 -0.73 -9.76 0.42
CA ILE A 62 -0.41 -8.53 -0.30
C ILE A 62 -0.89 -7.35 0.54
N LEU A 63 0.03 -6.47 0.90
CA LEU A 63 -0.27 -5.18 1.49
C LEU A 63 -0.42 -4.16 0.36
N TYR A 64 -1.62 -3.62 0.20
CA TYR A 64 -1.94 -2.62 -0.82
C TYR A 64 -2.06 -1.24 -0.19
N LEU A 65 -1.29 -0.29 -0.69
CA LEU A 65 -1.32 1.10 -0.28
C LEU A 65 -2.12 1.92 -1.31
N SER A 66 -3.17 2.60 -0.84
CA SER A 66 -4.05 3.41 -1.70
C SER A 66 -3.44 4.78 -2.04
N GLY A 67 -3.95 5.41 -3.09
CA GLY A 67 -3.52 6.73 -3.56
C GLY A 67 -4.12 7.89 -2.78
N LEU A 68 -3.83 9.12 -3.23
CA LEU A 68 -4.36 10.36 -2.66
C LEU A 68 -5.88 10.31 -2.53
N THR A 69 -6.39 10.88 -1.43
CA THR A 69 -7.82 10.98 -1.07
C THR A 69 -8.55 9.66 -0.82
N CYS A 70 -7.91 8.53 -1.09
CA CYS A 70 -8.49 7.21 -0.86
C CYS A 70 -8.40 6.78 0.62
N ASN A 71 -9.16 5.73 0.92
CA ASN A 71 -9.10 4.96 2.15
C ASN A 71 -9.12 3.45 1.82
N ALA A 72 -9.38 2.60 2.79
CA ALA A 72 -9.49 1.15 2.61
C ALA A 72 -10.62 0.73 1.65
N ASP A 73 -11.68 1.54 1.50
CA ASP A 73 -12.85 1.21 0.69
C ASP A 73 -12.57 1.25 -0.81
N ASN A 74 -11.73 2.19 -1.25
CA ASN A 74 -11.56 2.45 -2.68
C ASN A 74 -11.07 1.21 -3.43
N VAL A 75 -10.00 0.58 -2.99
CA VAL A 75 -9.49 -0.64 -3.62
C VAL A 75 -10.45 -1.81 -3.40
N THR A 76 -11.01 -1.93 -2.20
CA THR A 76 -11.88 -3.05 -1.81
C THR A 76 -13.12 -3.15 -2.70
N HIS A 77 -13.72 -2.00 -3.04
CA HIS A 77 -14.96 -1.97 -3.82
C HIS A 77 -14.74 -1.78 -5.33
N LYS A 78 -13.56 -1.30 -5.76
CA LYS A 78 -13.36 -0.89 -7.15
C LYS A 78 -12.32 -1.69 -7.94
N ALA A 79 -11.41 -2.42 -7.27
CA ALA A 79 -10.31 -3.09 -7.97
C ALA A 79 -10.62 -4.53 -8.39
N HIS A 80 -11.68 -5.14 -7.87
CA HIS A 80 -12.16 -6.49 -8.22
C HIS A 80 -11.12 -7.61 -8.00
N PHE A 81 -10.27 -7.46 -7.00
CA PHE A 81 -9.17 -8.39 -6.72
C PHE A 81 -9.61 -9.70 -6.04
N GLN A 82 -10.80 -9.71 -5.42
CA GLN A 82 -11.24 -10.79 -4.52
C GLN A 82 -11.28 -12.15 -5.20
N GLN A 83 -11.76 -12.22 -6.43
CA GLN A 83 -11.83 -13.49 -7.17
C GLN A 83 -10.44 -14.09 -7.35
N LYS A 84 -9.47 -13.30 -7.82
CA LYS A 84 -8.12 -13.78 -8.04
C LYS A 84 -7.43 -14.18 -6.74
N CYS A 85 -7.64 -13.43 -5.67
CA CYS A 85 -7.12 -13.76 -4.34
C CYS A 85 -7.72 -15.07 -3.81
N SER A 86 -9.02 -15.30 -4.05
CA SER A 86 -9.69 -16.57 -3.74
C SER A 86 -9.08 -17.74 -4.49
N GLU A 87 -8.91 -17.61 -5.81
CA GLU A 87 -8.34 -18.66 -6.68
C GLU A 87 -6.92 -19.08 -6.27
N LEU A 88 -6.13 -18.15 -5.73
CA LEU A 88 -4.71 -18.35 -5.39
C LEU A 88 -4.46 -18.59 -3.90
N GLY A 89 -5.48 -18.49 -3.06
CA GLY A 89 -5.29 -18.54 -1.60
C GLY A 89 -4.46 -17.38 -1.04
N VAL A 90 -4.65 -16.16 -1.57
CA VAL A 90 -3.89 -14.96 -1.19
C VAL A 90 -4.73 -14.05 -0.29
N ILE A 91 -4.16 -13.64 0.83
CA ILE A 91 -4.73 -12.59 1.68
C ILE A 91 -4.43 -11.22 1.05
N PHE A 92 -5.43 -10.33 0.98
CA PHE A 92 -5.25 -8.98 0.46
C PHE A 92 -5.66 -7.94 1.50
N ILE A 93 -4.77 -7.00 1.82
CA ILE A 93 -4.89 -6.10 2.96
C ILE A 93 -4.72 -4.67 2.49
N ALA A 94 -5.64 -3.78 2.88
CA ALA A 94 -5.54 -2.35 2.55
C ALA A 94 -5.85 -1.50 3.78
N PRO A 95 -4.84 -0.86 4.40
CA PRO A 95 -5.04 0.13 5.46
C PRO A 95 -5.56 1.46 4.88
N ASP A 96 -6.04 2.34 5.75
CA ASP A 96 -6.28 3.74 5.40
C ASP A 96 -4.97 4.43 4.97
N THR A 97 -5.08 5.50 4.22
CA THR A 97 -3.95 6.24 3.63
C THR A 97 -3.34 7.28 4.58
N SER A 98 -4.03 7.60 5.65
CA SER A 98 -3.59 8.58 6.66
C SER A 98 -4.39 8.43 7.96
N PRO A 99 -3.94 9.06 9.06
CA PRO A 99 -4.81 9.36 10.19
C PRO A 99 -5.99 10.22 9.73
N ARG A 100 -7.11 10.15 10.45
CA ARG A 100 -8.33 10.91 10.18
C ARG A 100 -8.88 11.52 11.45
N SER A 101 -9.48 12.72 11.34
CA SER A 101 -10.24 13.31 12.44
C SER A 101 -11.43 12.42 12.82
N SER A 102 -11.79 12.45 14.10
CA SER A 102 -12.97 11.82 14.67
C SER A 102 -13.67 12.81 15.58
N ASP A 103 -14.76 12.40 16.24
CA ASP A 103 -15.50 13.27 17.18
C ASP A 103 -14.61 13.78 18.33
N ASP A 104 -13.60 13.01 18.72
CA ASP A 104 -12.73 13.29 19.87
C ASP A 104 -11.30 13.68 19.49
N ILE A 105 -10.91 13.55 18.23
CA ILE A 105 -9.53 13.76 17.75
C ILE A 105 -9.55 14.67 16.54
N ASP A 106 -8.90 15.82 16.63
CA ASP A 106 -8.71 16.75 15.52
C ASP A 106 -7.34 16.50 14.88
N VAL A 107 -7.33 16.01 13.65
CA VAL A 107 -6.11 15.75 12.87
C VAL A 107 -5.91 16.89 11.89
N ALA A 108 -4.70 17.41 11.83
CA ALA A 108 -4.32 18.47 10.89
C ALA A 108 -4.73 18.13 9.45
N ASP A 109 -5.20 19.14 8.72
CA ASP A 109 -5.61 19.03 7.33
C ASP A 109 -5.23 20.27 6.53
N ASP A 110 -5.38 20.20 5.20
CA ASP A 110 -5.08 21.31 4.28
C ASP A 110 -6.16 21.36 3.20
N GLU A 111 -6.40 22.53 2.63
CA GLU A 111 -7.37 22.70 1.53
C GLU A 111 -6.93 22.00 0.24
N ARG A 112 -5.64 21.72 0.09
CA ARG A 112 -5.08 20.99 -1.05
C ARG A 112 -5.21 19.50 -0.85
N TYR A 113 -5.92 18.80 -1.72
CA TYR A 113 -6.17 17.36 -1.63
C TYR A 113 -4.90 16.47 -1.65
N PHE A 114 -3.73 17.05 -1.94
CA PHE A 114 -2.43 16.39 -1.95
C PHE A 114 -1.57 16.71 -0.72
N VAL A 115 -2.16 17.27 0.34
CA VAL A 115 -1.57 17.52 1.67
C VAL A 115 -2.60 17.20 2.74
N GLY A 116 -2.21 16.63 3.85
CA GLY A 116 -3.11 16.37 4.99
C GLY A 116 -3.86 15.04 4.88
N GLN A 117 -5.11 15.01 5.32
CA GLN A 117 -5.89 13.78 5.41
C GLN A 117 -6.10 13.14 4.02
N GLY A 118 -5.71 11.87 3.91
CA GLY A 118 -5.68 11.16 2.63
C GLY A 118 -4.42 11.38 1.80
N ALA A 119 -3.41 12.08 2.31
CA ALA A 119 -2.23 12.50 1.55
C ALA A 119 -0.91 12.35 2.34
N SER A 120 -0.74 11.27 3.09
CA SER A 120 0.41 11.04 3.97
C SER A 120 1.73 10.75 3.26
N TYR A 121 1.71 10.40 1.99
CA TYR A 121 2.86 9.88 1.23
C TYR A 121 3.56 8.69 1.92
N TYR A 122 2.93 8.09 2.93
CA TYR A 122 3.46 6.99 3.74
C TYR A 122 4.81 7.31 4.37
N VAL A 123 4.94 8.54 4.86
CA VAL A 123 6.13 9.06 5.56
C VAL A 123 5.78 9.45 7.00
N ASP A 124 6.81 9.74 7.81
CA ASP A 124 6.65 10.29 9.14
C ASP A 124 7.01 11.78 9.11
N ALA A 125 6.05 12.63 9.40
CA ALA A 125 6.25 14.06 9.47
C ALA A 125 7.06 14.46 10.71
N VAL A 126 7.92 15.49 10.57
CA VAL A 126 8.70 16.03 11.67
C VAL A 126 8.25 17.44 12.07
N GLU A 127 7.51 18.12 11.21
CA GLU A 127 7.02 19.48 11.45
C GLU A 127 5.64 19.48 12.10
N ALA A 128 5.44 20.35 13.07
CA ALA A 128 4.13 20.60 13.65
C ALA A 128 3.23 21.36 12.64
N PRO A 129 1.91 21.12 12.62
CA PRO A 129 1.15 20.21 13.50
C PRO A 129 1.17 18.74 13.04
N TRP A 130 1.77 18.43 11.89
CA TRP A 130 1.71 17.12 11.23
C TRP A 130 2.34 16.00 12.04
N SER A 131 3.47 16.27 12.71
CA SER A 131 4.26 15.27 13.45
C SER A 131 3.50 14.58 14.59
N GLU A 132 2.37 15.11 15.02
CA GLU A 132 1.54 14.51 16.06
C GLU A 132 0.84 13.22 15.58
N HIS A 133 0.39 13.22 14.32
CA HIS A 133 -0.44 12.15 13.79
C HIS A 133 0.08 11.52 12.48
N PHE A 134 0.79 12.29 11.63
CA PHE A 134 1.23 11.83 10.30
C PHE A 134 2.51 10.99 10.38
N ASN A 135 2.42 9.81 11.00
CA ASN A 135 3.52 8.86 11.19
C ASN A 135 3.23 7.54 10.44
N MET A 136 2.90 7.66 9.15
CA MET A 136 2.42 6.52 8.37
C MET A 136 3.52 5.52 7.98
N GLN A 137 4.78 5.93 7.89
CA GLN A 137 5.88 4.98 7.74
C GLN A 137 5.99 4.09 8.97
N SER A 138 6.08 4.69 10.17
CA SER A 138 6.12 3.96 11.45
C SER A 138 4.86 3.11 11.63
N TYR A 139 3.68 3.64 11.29
CA TYR A 139 2.44 2.88 11.33
C TYR A 139 2.51 1.60 10.48
N ILE A 140 2.87 1.70 9.22
CA ILE A 140 2.93 0.54 8.30
C ILE A 140 4.02 -0.45 8.71
N ILE A 141 5.20 0.04 9.09
CA ILE A 141 6.40 -0.79 9.27
C ILE A 141 6.50 -1.37 10.67
N ASP A 142 6.26 -0.56 11.71
CA ASP A 142 6.55 -0.96 13.08
C ASP A 142 5.31 -1.43 13.85
N GLU A 143 4.11 -1.02 13.39
CA GLU A 143 2.86 -1.38 14.05
C GLU A 143 2.00 -2.33 13.21
N PHE A 144 1.55 -1.89 12.03
CA PHE A 144 0.58 -2.60 11.22
C PHE A 144 1.12 -3.92 10.64
N TYR A 145 2.37 -3.93 10.20
CA TYR A 145 3.03 -5.15 9.72
C TYR A 145 3.02 -6.26 10.77
N ASP A 146 3.39 -5.92 12.01
CA ASP A 146 3.42 -6.88 13.11
C ASP A 146 2.00 -7.28 13.57
N LEU A 147 1.06 -6.33 13.60
CA LEU A 147 -0.34 -6.58 13.91
C LEU A 147 -0.93 -7.64 12.95
N VAL A 148 -0.75 -7.44 11.65
CA VAL A 148 -1.24 -8.37 10.62
C VAL A 148 -0.66 -9.78 10.79
N ARG A 149 0.63 -9.90 11.06
CA ARG A 149 1.30 -11.20 11.25
C ARG A 149 0.91 -11.92 12.54
N GLN A 150 0.51 -11.16 13.56
CA GLN A 150 0.06 -11.72 14.84
C GLN A 150 -1.40 -12.17 14.79
N GLU A 151 -2.25 -11.41 14.13
CA GLU A 151 -3.71 -11.62 14.14
C GLU A 151 -4.22 -12.52 13.00
N PHE A 152 -3.47 -12.62 11.89
CA PHE A 152 -3.90 -13.38 10.71
C PHE A 152 -2.87 -14.44 10.31
N PRO A 153 -3.29 -15.53 9.66
CA PRO A 153 -2.40 -16.63 9.27
C PRO A 153 -1.56 -16.26 8.02
N VAL A 154 -0.71 -15.26 8.17
CA VAL A 154 0.18 -14.75 7.10
C VAL A 154 1.54 -15.43 7.18
N ASN A 155 2.05 -15.98 6.06
CA ASN A 155 3.40 -16.53 5.96
C ASN A 155 4.43 -15.52 5.40
N SER A 156 4.07 -14.79 4.37
CA SER A 156 4.91 -13.77 3.71
C SER A 156 4.06 -12.59 3.27
N ILE A 157 4.67 -11.42 3.12
CA ILE A 157 3.97 -10.20 2.69
C ILE A 157 4.71 -9.60 1.49
N GLY A 158 3.98 -9.40 0.37
CA GLY A 158 4.37 -8.51 -0.71
C GLY A 158 3.74 -7.14 -0.52
N ILE A 159 4.33 -6.09 -1.06
CA ILE A 159 3.80 -4.73 -0.98
C ILE A 159 3.53 -4.15 -2.36
N THR A 160 2.37 -3.56 -2.54
CA THR A 160 1.95 -2.89 -3.77
C THR A 160 1.15 -1.63 -3.46
N GLY A 161 0.87 -0.82 -4.45
CA GLY A 161 0.02 0.35 -4.26
C GLY A 161 -0.19 1.15 -5.54
N HIS A 162 -1.12 2.09 -5.48
CA HIS A 162 -1.50 2.95 -6.59
C HIS A 162 -1.13 4.40 -6.30
N SER A 163 -0.56 5.10 -7.28
CA SER A 163 -0.30 6.54 -7.20
C SER A 163 0.64 6.90 -6.04
N MET A 164 0.18 7.72 -5.08
CA MET A 164 0.86 7.96 -3.80
C MET A 164 1.13 6.64 -3.05
N GLY A 165 0.22 5.68 -3.10
CA GLY A 165 0.43 4.35 -2.51
C GLY A 165 1.46 3.52 -3.27
N GLY A 166 1.58 3.71 -4.60
CA GLY A 166 2.66 3.15 -5.40
C GLY A 166 4.03 3.71 -4.99
N HIS A 167 4.08 5.02 -4.70
CA HIS A 167 5.24 5.64 -4.06
C HIS A 167 5.57 4.97 -2.73
N GLY A 168 4.57 4.84 -1.84
CA GLY A 168 4.73 4.18 -0.55
C GLY A 168 5.24 2.74 -0.67
N ALA A 169 4.70 1.97 -1.60
CA ALA A 169 5.12 0.58 -1.83
C ALA A 169 6.59 0.48 -2.30
N LEU A 170 7.00 1.33 -3.23
CA LEU A 170 8.38 1.41 -3.70
C LEU A 170 9.30 1.89 -2.57
N LEU A 171 8.95 2.98 -1.89
CA LEU A 171 9.74 3.56 -0.81
C LEU A 171 9.96 2.56 0.34
N LEU A 172 8.86 2.03 0.90
CA LEU A 172 8.92 1.14 2.06
C LEU A 172 9.51 -0.23 1.72
N GLY A 173 9.22 -0.75 0.53
CA GLY A 173 9.83 -1.98 0.04
C GLY A 173 11.36 -1.89 0.03
N PHE A 174 11.92 -0.82 -0.51
CA PHE A 174 13.37 -0.65 -0.61
C PHE A 174 14.05 -0.16 0.68
N LYS A 175 13.32 0.53 1.56
CA LYS A 175 13.84 0.87 2.91
C LYS A 175 13.86 -0.35 3.85
N TYR A 176 12.93 -1.28 3.69
CA TYR A 176 12.73 -2.42 4.59
C TYR A 176 12.64 -3.75 3.81
N PRO A 177 13.65 -4.11 3.01
CA PRO A 177 13.59 -5.28 2.11
C PRO A 177 13.46 -6.62 2.86
N SER A 178 13.81 -6.67 4.15
CA SER A 178 13.63 -7.87 4.98
C SER A 178 12.18 -8.13 5.39
N LYS A 179 11.30 -7.13 5.27
CA LYS A 179 9.88 -7.26 5.62
C LYS A 179 9.02 -7.74 4.43
N PHE A 180 9.42 -7.43 3.22
CA PHE A 180 8.60 -7.69 2.03
C PHE A 180 9.31 -8.61 1.04
N VAL A 181 8.63 -9.68 0.63
CA VAL A 181 9.18 -10.66 -0.32
C VAL A 181 9.09 -10.20 -1.79
N SER A 182 8.25 -9.21 -2.07
CA SER A 182 8.03 -8.68 -3.42
C SER A 182 7.46 -7.27 -3.39
N VAL A 183 7.72 -6.51 -4.46
CA VAL A 183 7.25 -5.13 -4.64
C VAL A 183 6.66 -4.96 -6.03
N SER A 184 5.53 -4.26 -6.12
CA SER A 184 4.98 -3.80 -7.39
C SER A 184 4.30 -2.44 -7.22
N ALA A 185 3.96 -1.75 -8.32
CA ALA A 185 3.26 -0.47 -8.24
C ALA A 185 2.40 -0.19 -9.48
N LEU A 186 1.31 0.53 -9.27
CA LEU A 186 0.34 0.94 -10.30
C LEU A 186 0.35 2.46 -10.40
N SER A 187 0.71 3.01 -11.57
CA SER A 187 0.83 4.46 -11.83
C SER A 187 1.47 5.23 -10.66
N PRO A 188 2.66 4.81 -10.17
CA PRO A 188 3.26 5.36 -8.95
C PRO A 188 3.76 6.80 -9.10
N VAL A 189 3.70 7.58 -8.02
CA VAL A 189 4.53 8.79 -7.89
C VAL A 189 5.96 8.34 -7.61
N CYS A 190 6.84 8.40 -8.62
CA CYS A 190 8.17 7.79 -8.54
C CYS A 190 9.21 8.68 -7.84
N ALA A 191 9.10 10.01 -8.00
CA ALA A 191 10.04 10.98 -7.45
C ALA A 191 9.28 12.13 -6.77
N ALA A 192 8.67 11.84 -5.61
CA ALA A 192 7.83 12.80 -4.89
C ALA A 192 8.58 14.10 -4.54
N SER A 193 9.88 14.02 -4.23
CA SER A 193 10.69 15.21 -3.95
C SER A 193 10.92 16.13 -5.16
N GLU A 194 10.52 15.70 -6.35
CA GLU A 194 10.69 16.42 -7.62
C GLU A 194 9.37 16.72 -8.34
N SER A 195 8.22 16.25 -7.81
CA SER A 195 6.88 16.60 -8.30
C SER A 195 6.30 17.77 -7.51
N ASP A 196 5.45 18.59 -8.14
CA ASP A 196 4.86 19.76 -7.49
C ASP A 196 4.05 19.38 -6.23
N TRP A 197 3.26 18.31 -6.32
CA TRP A 197 2.44 17.84 -5.20
C TRP A 197 3.29 17.28 -4.07
N GLY A 198 4.28 16.47 -4.39
CA GLY A 198 5.20 15.93 -3.40
C GLY A 198 6.03 17.00 -2.71
N GLN A 199 6.52 17.99 -3.46
CA GLN A 199 7.24 19.14 -2.88
C GLN A 199 6.35 19.94 -1.93
N ALA A 200 5.09 20.19 -2.30
CA ALA A 200 4.13 20.86 -1.43
C ALA A 200 3.88 20.09 -0.13
N ALA A 201 3.67 18.78 -0.22
CA ALA A 201 3.49 17.90 0.95
C ALA A 201 4.75 17.86 1.81
N TYR A 202 5.92 17.65 1.20
CA TYR A 202 7.19 17.55 1.93
C TYR A 202 7.61 18.86 2.59
N THR A 203 7.25 20.01 2.00
CA THR A 203 7.42 21.32 2.68
C THR A 203 6.64 21.36 4.00
N GLN A 204 5.42 20.81 4.02
CA GLN A 204 4.61 20.76 5.22
C GLN A 204 5.13 19.74 6.23
N TYR A 205 5.53 18.53 5.76
CA TYR A 205 5.88 17.42 6.64
C TYR A 205 7.33 17.47 7.13
N PHE A 206 8.25 18.01 6.34
CA PHE A 206 9.70 18.01 6.60
C PHE A 206 10.35 19.40 6.64
N GLY A 207 9.56 20.47 6.40
CA GLY A 207 10.12 21.79 6.25
C GLY A 207 11.14 21.86 5.11
N ASP A 208 12.23 22.62 5.33
CA ASP A 208 13.27 22.85 4.35
C ASP A 208 14.39 21.79 4.34
N ASP A 209 14.30 20.76 5.17
CA ASP A 209 15.33 19.72 5.22
C ASP A 209 15.27 18.79 3.99
N LYS A 210 16.04 19.16 2.96
CA LYS A 210 16.14 18.39 1.73
C LYS A 210 16.76 17.00 1.92
N SER A 211 17.43 16.73 3.05
CA SER A 211 17.94 15.40 3.35
C SER A 211 16.81 14.42 3.68
N LEU A 212 15.80 14.86 4.41
CA LEU A 212 14.57 14.11 4.67
C LEU A 212 13.77 13.87 3.39
N TRP A 213 13.66 14.90 2.52
CA TRP A 213 13.02 14.76 1.22
C TRP A 213 13.64 13.64 0.38
N GLN A 214 14.99 13.57 0.35
CA GLN A 214 15.69 12.52 -0.39
C GLN A 214 15.51 11.13 0.21
N GLN A 215 15.41 11.04 1.53
CA GLN A 215 15.17 9.77 2.24
C GLN A 215 13.71 9.30 2.08
N ALA A 216 12.81 10.19 1.74
CA ALA A 216 11.40 9.92 1.50
C ALA A 216 11.05 9.81 0.00
N ASP A 217 12.03 9.84 -0.89
CA ASP A 217 11.83 9.76 -2.35
C ASP A 217 12.14 8.36 -2.86
N ALA A 218 11.13 7.71 -3.47
CA ALA A 218 11.24 6.31 -3.89
C ALA A 218 12.38 6.10 -4.90
N ALA A 219 12.51 6.94 -5.93
CA ALA A 219 13.56 6.78 -6.93
C ALA A 219 14.96 6.97 -6.32
N LYS A 220 15.13 7.93 -5.41
CA LYS A 220 16.42 8.17 -4.74
C LYS A 220 16.81 7.04 -3.77
N VAL A 221 15.81 6.47 -3.09
CA VAL A 221 16.04 5.32 -2.21
C VAL A 221 16.43 4.09 -3.03
N ILE A 222 15.71 3.79 -4.11
CA ILE A 222 16.02 2.67 -5.02
C ILE A 222 17.42 2.79 -5.61
N ALA A 223 17.79 3.97 -6.14
CA ALA A 223 19.11 4.18 -6.73
C ALA A 223 20.28 3.89 -5.76
N LYS A 224 20.06 4.11 -4.46
CA LYS A 224 21.07 3.88 -3.41
C LYS A 224 21.07 2.45 -2.86
N ALA A 225 19.92 1.77 -2.88
CA ALA A 225 19.74 0.47 -2.22
C ALA A 225 20.43 -0.68 -2.98
N GLY A 226 20.68 -0.53 -4.28
CA GLY A 226 21.08 -1.64 -5.14
C GLY A 226 19.94 -2.64 -5.39
N GLN A 227 20.24 -3.76 -6.02
CA GLN A 227 19.25 -4.81 -6.26
C GLN A 227 18.77 -5.43 -4.95
N GLN A 228 17.46 -5.36 -4.68
CA GLN A 228 16.82 -5.95 -3.49
C GLN A 228 15.87 -7.09 -3.86
N TYR A 229 15.26 -7.05 -5.04
CA TYR A 229 14.24 -7.99 -5.47
C TYR A 229 14.62 -8.69 -6.76
N ALA A 230 14.08 -9.89 -6.99
CA ALA A 230 14.29 -10.62 -8.25
C ALA A 230 13.73 -9.83 -9.46
N SER A 231 12.61 -9.16 -9.27
CA SER A 231 12.01 -8.24 -10.25
C SER A 231 11.01 -7.30 -9.59
N LEU A 232 10.83 -6.12 -10.19
CA LEU A 232 9.70 -5.22 -9.92
C LEU A 232 8.70 -5.30 -11.08
N LEU A 233 7.41 -5.19 -10.77
CA LEU A 233 6.35 -5.01 -11.76
C LEU A 233 5.72 -3.63 -11.57
N VAL A 234 5.70 -2.82 -12.62
CA VAL A 234 5.06 -1.52 -12.63
C VAL A 234 4.19 -1.38 -13.87
N ASP A 235 2.93 -1.03 -13.68
CA ASP A 235 2.02 -0.63 -14.75
C ASP A 235 1.73 0.85 -14.68
N GLN A 236 1.73 1.52 -15.84
CA GLN A 236 1.44 2.94 -16.01
C GLN A 236 0.38 3.14 -17.08
N GLY A 237 -0.70 3.84 -16.77
CA GLY A 237 -1.66 4.26 -17.77
C GLY A 237 -1.01 5.25 -18.77
N ALA A 238 -1.08 4.95 -20.06
CA ALA A 238 -0.44 5.81 -21.08
C ALA A 238 -1.25 7.09 -21.38
N ALA A 239 -2.56 7.10 -21.03
CA ALA A 239 -3.43 8.28 -21.13
C ALA A 239 -3.67 8.96 -19.77
N ASP A 240 -2.82 8.68 -18.79
CA ASP A 240 -2.88 9.25 -17.45
C ASP A 240 -2.48 10.74 -17.47
N ASN A 241 -3.39 11.62 -17.06
CA ASN A 241 -3.14 13.06 -17.04
C ASN A 241 -2.00 13.43 -16.07
N PHE A 242 -1.90 12.74 -14.92
CA PHE A 242 -0.86 13.02 -13.95
C PHE A 242 0.53 12.63 -14.44
N LEU A 243 0.63 11.67 -15.38
CA LEU A 243 1.87 11.39 -16.09
C LEU A 243 2.26 12.57 -16.97
N SER A 244 1.35 13.09 -17.79
CA SER A 244 1.60 14.23 -18.68
C SER A 244 1.82 15.55 -17.93
N GLU A 245 1.26 15.70 -16.74
CA GLU A 245 1.48 16.82 -15.82
C GLU A 245 2.78 16.73 -15.02
N GLY A 246 3.56 15.65 -15.19
CA GLY A 246 4.85 15.47 -14.52
C GLY A 246 4.77 15.08 -13.05
N GLN A 247 3.59 14.65 -12.56
CA GLN A 247 3.46 14.25 -11.15
C GLN A 247 4.00 12.84 -10.87
N LEU A 248 4.00 11.94 -11.86
CA LEU A 248 4.35 10.53 -11.66
C LEU A 248 5.82 10.20 -11.95
N GLN A 249 6.41 10.82 -12.97
CA GLN A 249 7.86 10.76 -13.29
C GLN A 249 8.44 9.34 -13.40
N THR A 250 7.78 8.46 -14.16
CA THR A 250 8.19 7.05 -14.33
C THR A 250 9.61 6.88 -14.91
N GLU A 251 10.12 7.85 -15.67
CA GLU A 251 11.48 7.88 -16.18
C GLU A 251 12.54 7.96 -15.07
N LYS A 252 12.21 8.60 -13.93
CA LYS A 252 13.07 8.64 -12.75
C LYS A 252 13.20 7.25 -12.13
N LEU A 253 12.10 6.50 -12.05
CA LEU A 253 12.12 5.12 -11.57
C LEU A 253 12.95 4.22 -12.50
N GLN A 254 12.78 4.35 -13.83
CA GLN A 254 13.58 3.58 -14.78
C GLN A 254 15.07 3.83 -14.59
N GLN A 255 15.48 5.11 -14.45
CA GLN A 255 16.88 5.45 -14.22
C GLN A 255 17.38 4.91 -12.87
N ALA A 256 16.59 5.06 -11.78
CA ALA A 256 16.94 4.56 -10.47
C ALA A 256 17.14 3.03 -10.46
N CYS A 257 16.24 2.29 -11.10
CA CYS A 257 16.36 0.83 -11.23
C CYS A 257 17.61 0.43 -12.06
N LYS A 258 17.93 1.19 -13.12
CA LYS A 258 19.14 0.96 -13.89
C LYS A 258 20.40 1.18 -13.06
N ASP A 259 20.46 2.27 -12.29
CA ASP A 259 21.59 2.60 -11.43
C ASP A 259 21.78 1.57 -10.31
N ALA A 260 20.68 1.09 -9.75
CA ALA A 260 20.63 0.04 -8.73
C ALA A 260 20.83 -1.39 -9.28
N GLN A 261 20.89 -1.57 -10.59
CA GLN A 261 20.85 -2.88 -11.26
C GLN A 261 19.61 -3.72 -10.85
N GLN A 262 18.51 -3.05 -10.47
CA GLN A 262 17.27 -3.68 -10.08
C GLN A 262 16.43 -4.05 -11.31
N PRO A 263 16.14 -5.35 -11.57
CA PRO A 263 15.28 -5.74 -12.69
C PRO A 263 13.88 -5.10 -12.56
N LEU A 264 13.44 -4.43 -13.62
CA LEU A 264 12.17 -3.73 -13.72
C LEU A 264 11.40 -4.17 -14.96
N THR A 265 10.16 -4.61 -14.77
CA THR A 265 9.16 -4.71 -15.83
C THR A 265 8.24 -3.49 -15.71
N LEU A 266 8.42 -2.50 -16.57
CA LEU A 266 7.54 -1.34 -16.68
C LEU A 266 6.70 -1.48 -17.95
N ARG A 267 5.38 -1.50 -17.78
CA ARG A 267 4.41 -1.63 -18.86
C ARG A 267 3.58 -0.36 -18.98
N TYR A 268 3.47 0.19 -20.19
CA TYR A 268 2.56 1.29 -20.47
C TYR A 268 1.27 0.73 -21.07
N GLN A 269 0.16 0.95 -20.41
CA GLN A 269 -1.16 0.46 -20.80
C GLN A 269 -1.86 1.49 -21.70
N ALA A 270 -1.91 1.20 -22.99
CA ALA A 270 -2.43 2.12 -24.01
C ALA A 270 -3.91 2.47 -23.75
N GLY A 271 -4.25 3.78 -23.77
CA GLY A 271 -5.59 4.29 -23.57
C GLY A 271 -6.11 4.29 -22.12
N HIS A 272 -5.34 3.76 -21.16
CA HIS A 272 -5.74 3.77 -19.75
C HIS A 272 -5.30 5.07 -19.05
N ASP A 273 -6.18 5.56 -18.20
CA ASP A 273 -6.01 6.74 -17.36
C ASP A 273 -5.45 6.39 -15.96
N HIS A 274 -5.71 7.24 -14.95
CA HIS A 274 -5.31 7.05 -13.55
C HIS A 274 -6.39 6.39 -12.67
N SER A 275 -7.51 6.00 -13.25
CA SER A 275 -8.69 5.56 -12.51
C SER A 275 -8.62 4.10 -12.05
N TYR A 276 -9.60 3.70 -11.25
CA TYR A 276 -9.79 2.29 -10.87
C TYR A 276 -10.18 1.39 -12.05
N TYR A 277 -10.62 1.93 -13.20
CA TYR A 277 -10.80 1.15 -14.44
C TYR A 277 -9.46 0.63 -14.98
N PHE A 278 -8.40 1.45 -14.85
CA PHE A 278 -7.04 0.98 -15.13
C PHE A 278 -6.61 -0.09 -14.11
N ILE A 279 -6.75 0.18 -12.80
CA ILE A 279 -6.32 -0.74 -11.74
C ILE A 279 -6.98 -2.11 -11.91
N GLN A 280 -8.31 -2.18 -12.07
CA GLN A 280 -9.02 -3.45 -12.23
C GLN A 280 -8.58 -4.25 -13.46
N THR A 281 -8.04 -3.58 -14.48
CA THR A 281 -7.55 -4.24 -15.69
C THR A 281 -6.24 -5.00 -15.46
N VAL A 282 -5.38 -4.50 -14.57
CA VAL A 282 -4.02 -5.04 -14.37
C VAL A 282 -3.79 -5.66 -13.00
N ILE A 283 -4.71 -5.52 -12.05
CA ILE A 283 -4.51 -5.95 -10.66
C ILE A 283 -4.25 -7.45 -10.54
N GLU A 284 -4.84 -8.28 -11.38
CA GLU A 284 -4.62 -9.72 -11.37
C GLU A 284 -3.17 -10.10 -11.68
N ASP A 285 -2.52 -9.38 -12.61
CA ASP A 285 -1.11 -9.57 -12.93
C ASP A 285 -0.21 -9.23 -11.72
N HIS A 286 -0.58 -8.18 -10.97
CA HIS A 286 0.13 -7.80 -9.74
C HIS A 286 -0.06 -8.85 -8.65
N ILE A 287 -1.28 -9.39 -8.46
CA ILE A 287 -1.53 -10.49 -7.52
C ILE A 287 -0.69 -11.72 -7.92
N TRP A 288 -0.67 -12.05 -9.21
CA TRP A 288 0.12 -13.16 -9.75
C TRP A 288 1.63 -12.95 -9.54
N HIS A 289 2.12 -11.73 -9.75
CA HIS A 289 3.52 -11.35 -9.46
C HIS A 289 3.88 -11.64 -8.00
N HIS A 290 3.08 -11.15 -7.04
CA HIS A 290 3.33 -11.35 -5.61
C HIS A 290 3.22 -12.82 -5.20
N TYR A 291 2.20 -13.52 -5.69
CA TYR A 291 2.01 -14.95 -5.42
C TYR A 291 3.23 -15.77 -5.86
N ARG A 292 3.74 -15.54 -7.07
CA ARG A 292 4.92 -16.27 -7.59
C ARG A 292 6.18 -15.98 -6.78
N GLN A 293 6.41 -14.74 -6.36
CA GLN A 293 7.56 -14.41 -5.52
C GLN A 293 7.46 -15.04 -4.13
N ALA A 294 6.26 -15.10 -3.56
CA ALA A 294 6.02 -15.76 -2.28
C ALA A 294 6.27 -17.28 -2.31
N GLN A 295 6.16 -17.95 -3.47
CA GLN A 295 6.48 -19.38 -3.63
C GLN A 295 8.00 -19.62 -3.72
N LEU A 296 8.81 -18.58 -3.92
CA LEU A 296 10.27 -18.69 -4.06
C LEU A 296 11.01 -18.26 -2.78
N SER A 297 10.31 -17.66 -1.81
CA SER A 297 10.81 -17.20 -0.50
C SER A 297 10.57 -18.24 0.63
#